data_cbb0c872a1c15cb642b8c340c9b73357
#
_entry.id   cbb0c872a1c15cb642b8c340c9b73357
#
_cell.length_a   1.000
_cell.length_b   1.000
_cell.length_c   1.000
_cell.angle_alpha   90.00
_cell.angle_beta   90.00
_cell.angle_gamma   90.00
#
_symmetry.space_group_name_H-M   'P 1'
#
loop_
_entity.id
_entity.type
_entity.pdbx_description
1 polymer ?
#
loop_
_entity_poly.entity_id
_entity_poly.type
_entity_poly.pdbx_seq_one_letter_code
_entity_poly.pdbx_strand_id
1 'polypeptide(L)'
;QYADDGVWTCAVERYAPAAQPAEYRYEVEREGVCIRREWRPHILRIPATPAPRTLRIRDRWIDMPADTPFYSSAFTRGIFGRGESGPQQKNGGNITLRVVLPTLRPDEVLAVAGSGRELEGWQRIVPMDDSRFPEWELRLDARQRFEYKFLIADRRTLTPIMWEEGPNRAWNDLPGEGEHIVEAAAYLRFPERRWRGAGTAIPVFSLRSEAGFGVGEFHDLKLLIDWAAATGQRVLQLLPINDTTMNGTWEDSYPYNANSIFALHPQFIRLTAAGVEEDDEYRSLRDRLNALPEVDYQQVNTHKLRLLRSAFEREGRRTATRRDYREFMQANSRWLLPYAAYRTLRDEFGTADFSRWGDYARYDKKAVEAYCRRNSREIAFHCFVQYHLHTQLSEVCAYARSRGVVLKGDLPIGVSRTSADAWIHPRLFHMDSQAGAPPDAFSASGQNWGFPTYDWEHMAQDGYAWWQARMAKMAEYFDAFRIDHILGFFRIWEIPVHAVHGLLGYFNPALPYSADELRGMGFDTAGGLSLIHI
;
A
#
# COMPACT_ATOMS: atom_id res chain seq x y z
N GLN A 1 6.63 -10.14 -36.61
CA GLN A 1 7.68 -10.36 -37.63
C GLN A 1 8.97 -9.73 -37.12
N TYR A 2 10.08 -10.42 -37.27
CA TYR A 2 11.41 -9.93 -36.96
C TYR A 2 12.04 -9.37 -38.23
N ALA A 3 12.61 -8.18 -38.14
CA ALA A 3 13.37 -7.54 -39.22
C ALA A 3 14.88 -7.67 -38.92
N ASP A 4 15.73 -7.68 -39.97
CA ASP A 4 17.18 -7.84 -39.84
C ASP A 4 17.89 -6.72 -39.06
N ASP A 5 17.19 -5.63 -38.80
CA ASP A 5 17.65 -4.49 -37.99
C ASP A 5 17.43 -4.68 -36.45
N GLY A 6 16.95 -5.85 -36.03
CA GLY A 6 16.68 -6.15 -34.61
C GLY A 6 15.31 -5.68 -34.13
N VAL A 7 14.42 -5.25 -35.03
CA VAL A 7 13.09 -4.74 -34.70
C VAL A 7 12.03 -5.84 -34.86
N TRP A 8 11.19 -5.98 -33.86
CA TRP A 8 10.01 -6.84 -33.92
C TRP A 8 8.77 -6.00 -34.26
N THR A 9 8.01 -6.38 -35.29
CA THR A 9 6.79 -5.68 -35.69
C THR A 9 5.57 -6.56 -35.50
N CYS A 10 4.49 -5.95 -35.01
CA CYS A 10 3.17 -6.60 -34.90
C CYS A 10 2.12 -5.60 -35.36
N ALA A 11 1.23 -6.02 -36.25
CA ALA A 11 0.06 -5.26 -36.65
C ALA A 11 -1.19 -5.83 -36.00
N VAL A 12 -1.98 -4.96 -35.37
CA VAL A 12 -3.26 -5.34 -34.72
C VAL A 12 -4.36 -4.46 -35.28
N GLU A 13 -5.40 -5.10 -35.85
CA GLU A 13 -6.62 -4.41 -36.24
C GLU A 13 -7.58 -4.28 -35.06
N ARG A 14 -8.08 -3.06 -34.82
CA ARG A 14 -9.01 -2.80 -33.73
C ARG A 14 -10.22 -2.02 -34.22
N TYR A 15 -11.39 -2.58 -34.04
CA TYR A 15 -12.68 -2.02 -34.49
C TYR A 15 -13.49 -1.34 -33.37
N ALA A 16 -12.98 -1.23 -32.16
CA ALA A 16 -13.71 -0.64 -31.03
C ALA A 16 -13.39 0.84 -30.85
N PRO A 17 -14.37 1.69 -30.51
CA PRO A 17 -14.12 3.08 -30.18
C PRO A 17 -13.20 3.18 -28.96
N ALA A 18 -12.25 4.13 -29.01
CA ALA A 18 -11.16 4.31 -28.05
C ALA A 18 -11.62 4.94 -26.72
N ALA A 19 -12.70 4.47 -26.13
CA ALA A 19 -13.24 5.03 -24.88
C ALA A 19 -12.40 4.70 -23.64
N GLN A 20 -11.55 3.67 -23.69
CA GLN A 20 -10.67 3.29 -22.57
C GLN A 20 -9.26 2.93 -23.06
N PRO A 21 -8.20 3.33 -22.32
CA PRO A 21 -6.84 2.86 -22.59
C PRO A 21 -6.78 1.34 -22.46
N ALA A 22 -6.03 0.68 -23.36
CA ALA A 22 -5.75 -0.74 -23.28
C ALA A 22 -4.33 -0.96 -22.81
N GLU A 23 -4.13 -1.92 -21.92
CA GLU A 23 -2.80 -2.35 -21.49
C GLU A 23 -2.32 -3.52 -22.35
N TYR A 24 -1.03 -3.53 -22.68
CA TYR A 24 -0.36 -4.64 -23.34
C TYR A 24 1.05 -4.80 -22.81
N ARG A 25 1.62 -6.01 -22.96
CA ARG A 25 3.00 -6.34 -22.58
C ARG A 25 3.63 -7.21 -23.65
N TYR A 26 4.92 -7.10 -23.78
CA TYR A 26 5.72 -8.05 -24.53
C TYR A 26 6.18 -9.19 -23.62
N GLU A 27 6.13 -10.40 -24.13
CA GLU A 27 6.57 -11.61 -23.46
C GLU A 27 7.47 -12.42 -24.39
N VAL A 28 8.47 -13.09 -23.82
CA VAL A 28 9.29 -14.06 -24.54
C VAL A 28 8.83 -15.44 -24.11
N GLU A 29 8.37 -16.22 -25.06
CA GLU A 29 7.94 -17.58 -24.85
C GLU A 29 8.90 -18.60 -25.47
N ARG A 30 9.04 -19.72 -24.81
CA ARG A 30 9.77 -20.88 -25.33
C ARG A 30 8.90 -22.12 -25.10
N GLU A 31 8.56 -22.81 -26.19
CA GLU A 31 7.72 -24.03 -26.17
C GLU A 31 6.36 -23.81 -25.44
N GLY A 32 5.75 -22.63 -25.61
CA GLY A 32 4.48 -22.27 -24.98
C GLY A 32 4.58 -21.85 -23.50
N VAL A 33 5.81 -21.73 -22.97
CA VAL A 33 6.06 -21.28 -21.61
C VAL A 33 6.64 -19.88 -21.64
N CYS A 34 6.01 -18.95 -20.90
CA CYS A 34 6.57 -17.60 -20.74
C CYS A 34 7.86 -17.67 -19.91
N ILE A 35 9.01 -17.37 -20.54
CA ILE A 35 10.34 -17.38 -19.90
C ILE A 35 10.79 -15.98 -19.48
N ARG A 36 10.22 -14.93 -20.06
CA ARG A 36 10.51 -13.54 -19.71
C ARG A 36 9.29 -12.67 -20.02
N ARG A 37 8.97 -11.78 -19.11
CA ARG A 37 7.86 -10.82 -19.23
C ARG A 37 8.37 -9.44 -18.85
N GLU A 38 7.85 -8.41 -19.52
CA GLU A 38 8.16 -7.03 -19.14
C GLU A 38 7.76 -6.72 -17.70
N TRP A 39 8.55 -5.89 -17.06
CA TRP A 39 8.33 -5.46 -15.67
C TRP A 39 6.99 -4.76 -15.47
N ARG A 40 6.57 -3.92 -16.42
CA ARG A 40 5.28 -3.21 -16.38
C ARG A 40 4.61 -3.18 -17.75
N PRO A 41 3.28 -2.98 -17.81
CA PRO A 41 2.58 -2.86 -19.09
C PRO A 41 2.89 -1.54 -19.80
N HIS A 42 2.77 -1.56 -21.11
CA HIS A 42 2.54 -0.40 -21.94
C HIS A 42 1.08 -0.01 -21.93
N ILE A 43 0.77 1.25 -22.16
CA ILE A 43 -0.61 1.75 -22.22
C ILE A 43 -0.87 2.29 -23.61
N LEU A 44 -1.76 1.61 -24.34
CA LEU A 44 -2.25 2.07 -25.65
C LEU A 44 -3.26 3.19 -25.45
N ARG A 45 -2.92 4.36 -25.97
CA ARG A 45 -3.81 5.53 -26.00
C ARG A 45 -3.93 6.02 -27.42
N ILE A 46 -5.15 6.05 -27.94
CA ILE A 46 -5.43 6.54 -29.28
C ILE A 46 -5.82 8.03 -29.17
N PRO A 47 -5.16 8.94 -29.92
CA PRO A 47 -5.53 10.34 -29.94
C PRO A 47 -7.00 10.51 -30.36
N ALA A 48 -7.75 11.30 -29.60
CA ALA A 48 -9.20 11.42 -29.82
C ALA A 48 -9.59 12.30 -31.03
N THR A 49 -8.75 13.30 -31.36
CA THR A 49 -9.09 14.27 -32.43
C THR A 49 -7.84 14.88 -33.07
N PRO A 50 -7.66 14.73 -34.39
CA PRO A 50 -8.35 13.76 -35.24
C PRO A 50 -7.91 12.32 -34.89
N ALA A 51 -8.85 11.37 -34.87
CA ALA A 51 -8.51 9.98 -34.67
C ALA A 51 -7.66 9.48 -35.86
N PRO A 52 -6.47 8.92 -35.64
CA PRO A 52 -5.65 8.41 -36.72
C PRO A 52 -6.28 7.16 -37.35
N ARG A 53 -6.09 6.98 -38.65
CA ARG A 53 -6.42 5.71 -39.34
C ARG A 53 -5.38 4.64 -39.02
N THR A 54 -4.12 5.07 -38.86
CA THR A 54 -3.00 4.21 -38.48
C THR A 54 -2.26 4.83 -37.31
N LEU A 55 -2.06 4.04 -36.26
CA LEU A 55 -1.24 4.41 -35.10
C LEU A 55 0.02 3.50 -35.11
N ARG A 56 1.18 4.09 -35.31
CA ARG A 56 2.45 3.40 -35.25
C ARG A 56 3.14 3.73 -33.93
N ILE A 57 3.40 2.72 -33.11
CA ILE A 57 4.04 2.88 -31.81
C ILE A 57 5.42 2.25 -31.89
N ARG A 58 6.41 2.97 -31.43
CA ARG A 58 7.77 2.51 -31.23
C ARG A 58 8.02 2.34 -29.76
N ASP A 59 8.00 1.09 -29.33
CA ASP A 59 8.29 0.70 -27.97
C ASP A 59 9.68 0.14 -27.83
N ARG A 60 10.15 0.08 -26.61
CA ARG A 60 11.30 -0.71 -26.20
C ARG A 60 10.87 -1.71 -25.14
N TRP A 61 11.62 -2.79 -25.01
CA TRP A 61 11.46 -3.71 -23.89
C TRP A 61 11.67 -2.99 -22.55
N ILE A 62 10.75 -3.19 -21.59
CA ILE A 62 10.80 -2.54 -20.28
C ILE A 62 11.31 -3.54 -19.24
N ASP A 63 12.61 -3.50 -18.98
CA ASP A 63 13.22 -4.19 -17.84
C ASP A 63 12.96 -3.44 -16.54
N MET A 64 13.09 -4.15 -15.41
CA MET A 64 13.09 -3.51 -14.10
C MET A 64 14.35 -2.63 -13.97
N PRO A 65 14.21 -1.31 -13.85
CA PRO A 65 15.35 -0.41 -13.78
C PRO A 65 15.98 -0.40 -12.39
N ALA A 66 17.25 0.02 -12.32
CA ALA A 66 17.97 0.15 -11.05
C ALA A 66 17.31 1.15 -10.09
N ASP A 67 16.62 2.16 -10.63
CA ASP A 67 15.86 3.17 -9.89
C ASP A 67 14.41 2.78 -9.61
N THR A 68 14.09 1.48 -9.65
CA THR A 68 12.75 0.90 -9.41
C THR A 68 11.98 1.53 -8.25
N PRO A 69 12.57 1.83 -7.08
CA PRO A 69 11.84 2.43 -5.97
C PRO A 69 11.12 3.73 -6.34
N PHE A 70 11.67 4.53 -7.24
CA PHE A 70 11.10 5.82 -7.63
C PHE A 70 9.81 5.73 -8.44
N TYR A 71 9.48 4.54 -8.96
CA TYR A 71 8.21 4.27 -9.63
C TYR A 71 7.07 3.92 -8.66
N SER A 72 7.39 3.68 -7.40
CA SER A 72 6.36 3.40 -6.39
C SER A 72 5.51 4.63 -6.08
N SER A 73 4.30 4.42 -5.53
CA SER A 73 3.39 5.50 -5.15
C SER A 73 3.96 6.41 -4.07
N ALA A 74 4.88 5.90 -3.22
CA ALA A 74 5.60 6.71 -2.24
C ALA A 74 6.37 7.87 -2.90
N PHE A 75 6.98 7.62 -4.04
CA PHE A 75 7.70 8.65 -4.79
C PHE A 75 6.79 9.40 -5.75
N THR A 76 5.99 8.68 -6.55
CA THR A 76 5.20 9.31 -7.63
C THR A 76 4.01 10.12 -7.12
N ARG A 77 3.42 9.75 -5.98
CA ARG A 77 2.31 10.48 -5.36
C ARG A 77 2.72 11.34 -4.16
N GLY A 78 3.69 10.87 -3.37
CA GLY A 78 4.16 11.56 -2.18
C GLY A 78 5.31 12.52 -2.47
N ILE A 79 6.52 11.99 -2.63
CA ILE A 79 7.77 12.79 -2.65
C ILE A 79 7.90 13.66 -3.91
N PHE A 80 7.64 13.09 -5.09
CA PHE A 80 7.66 13.79 -6.38
C PHE A 80 6.26 14.08 -6.89
N GLY A 81 5.23 13.88 -6.06
CA GLY A 81 3.85 14.08 -6.43
C GLY A 81 3.60 15.47 -7.00
N ARG A 82 2.86 15.52 -8.10
CA ARG A 82 2.45 16.76 -8.74
C ARG A 82 1.11 17.17 -8.11
N GLY A 83 0.96 18.46 -7.80
CA GLY A 83 -0.35 19.03 -7.52
C GLY A 83 -1.29 18.89 -8.72
N GLU A 84 -2.38 19.64 -8.75
CA GLU A 84 -3.27 19.64 -9.92
C GLU A 84 -2.46 19.86 -11.19
N SER A 85 -2.66 18.96 -12.15
CA SER A 85 -1.94 18.93 -13.42
C SER A 85 -2.02 20.30 -14.11
N GLY A 86 -0.89 20.77 -14.62
CA GLY A 86 -0.86 21.96 -15.47
C GLY A 86 -1.78 21.82 -16.69
N PRO A 87 -2.00 22.87 -17.46
CA PRO A 87 -2.93 22.85 -18.58
C PRO A 87 -2.59 21.70 -19.52
N GLN A 88 -3.58 20.82 -19.74
CA GLN A 88 -3.47 19.74 -20.72
C GLN A 88 -3.01 20.31 -22.06
N GLN A 89 -2.03 19.68 -22.68
CA GLN A 89 -1.57 20.11 -24.00
C GLN A 89 -2.74 20.16 -24.99
N LYS A 90 -2.75 21.19 -25.84
CA LYS A 90 -3.73 21.33 -26.90
C LYS A 90 -3.72 20.08 -27.79
N ASN A 91 -4.90 19.52 -28.04
CA ASN A 91 -5.08 18.46 -29.02
C ASN A 91 -4.54 18.89 -30.38
N GLY A 92 -3.52 18.23 -30.91
CA GLY A 92 -2.92 18.53 -32.20
C GLY A 92 -1.59 17.81 -32.40
N GLY A 93 -1.16 17.71 -33.67
CA GLY A 93 0.09 17.03 -34.03
C GLY A 93 -0.11 15.59 -34.51
N ASN A 94 0.82 15.15 -35.32
CA ASN A 94 0.85 13.82 -35.93
C ASN A 94 1.92 12.92 -35.32
N ILE A 95 2.66 13.41 -34.32
CA ILE A 95 3.61 12.62 -33.53
C ILE A 95 3.43 12.88 -32.03
N THR A 96 3.82 11.89 -31.23
CA THR A 96 3.90 11.99 -29.77
C THR A 96 5.28 11.47 -29.30
N LEU A 97 6.00 12.32 -28.59
CA LEU A 97 7.16 11.89 -27.80
C LEU A 97 6.65 11.47 -26.42
N ARG A 98 6.92 10.24 -26.03
CA ARG A 98 6.53 9.69 -24.72
C ARG A 98 7.76 9.12 -24.01
N VAL A 99 8.01 9.56 -22.80
CA VAL A 99 9.15 9.10 -22.00
C VAL A 99 8.75 8.99 -20.54
N VAL A 100 9.54 8.28 -19.76
CA VAL A 100 9.30 8.11 -18.33
C VAL A 100 10.49 8.64 -17.55
N LEU A 101 10.21 9.53 -16.60
CA LEU A 101 11.21 10.09 -15.69
C LEU A 101 10.57 10.37 -14.33
N PRO A 102 10.78 9.47 -13.33
CA PRO A 102 10.16 9.59 -12.01
C PRO A 102 10.89 10.53 -11.05
N THR A 103 12.12 10.96 -11.36
CA THR A 103 13.00 11.62 -10.40
C THR A 103 12.99 13.15 -10.44
N LEU A 104 12.03 13.76 -11.15
CA LEU A 104 11.88 15.21 -11.20
C LEU A 104 11.13 15.73 -9.98
N ARG A 105 11.62 16.84 -9.43
CA ARG A 105 10.96 17.55 -8.32
C ARG A 105 9.67 18.22 -8.80
N PRO A 106 8.75 18.58 -7.90
CA PRO A 106 7.51 19.27 -8.26
C PRO A 106 7.71 20.61 -8.99
N ASP A 107 8.80 21.32 -8.69
CA ASP A 107 9.20 22.60 -9.30
C ASP A 107 9.96 22.45 -10.62
N GLU A 108 10.24 21.22 -11.04
CA GLU A 108 10.92 20.89 -12.31
C GLU A 108 9.92 20.36 -13.35
N VAL A 109 10.24 20.54 -14.61
CA VAL A 109 9.49 20.00 -15.76
C VAL A 109 10.45 19.41 -16.78
N LEU A 110 10.09 18.26 -17.36
CA LEU A 110 10.77 17.76 -18.55
C LEU A 110 10.29 18.57 -19.76
N ALA A 111 11.21 18.98 -20.60
CA ALA A 111 10.92 19.82 -21.76
C ALA A 111 11.73 19.37 -22.97
N VAL A 112 11.37 19.87 -24.14
CA VAL A 112 12.03 19.62 -25.42
C VAL A 112 12.37 20.95 -26.08
N ALA A 113 13.57 21.04 -26.65
CA ALA A 113 13.96 22.08 -27.61
C ALA A 113 14.51 21.42 -28.86
N GLY A 114 14.51 22.13 -30.00
CA GLY A 114 14.99 21.55 -31.25
C GLY A 114 14.84 22.47 -32.45
N SER A 115 15.24 21.99 -33.61
CA SER A 115 15.21 22.75 -34.89
C SER A 115 13.83 22.74 -35.57
N GLY A 116 12.88 21.92 -35.07
CA GLY A 116 11.54 21.82 -35.64
C GLY A 116 10.76 23.12 -35.59
N ARG A 117 9.77 23.28 -36.46
CA ARG A 117 8.96 24.51 -36.58
C ARG A 117 8.30 24.91 -35.26
N GLU A 118 7.73 23.93 -34.52
CA GLU A 118 7.06 24.20 -33.25
C GLU A 118 8.05 24.43 -32.09
N LEU A 119 9.35 24.12 -32.29
CA LEU A 119 10.45 24.37 -31.39
C LEU A 119 11.25 25.62 -31.74
N GLU A 120 10.81 26.36 -32.76
CA GLU A 120 11.32 27.68 -33.21
C GLU A 120 12.85 27.70 -33.39
N GLY A 121 13.43 26.63 -33.98
CA GLY A 121 14.87 26.58 -34.24
C GLY A 121 15.74 26.71 -33.00
N TRP A 122 15.43 25.98 -31.95
CA TRP A 122 16.12 25.96 -30.63
C TRP A 122 15.81 27.19 -29.75
N GLN A 123 14.98 28.12 -30.19
CA GLN A 123 14.67 29.32 -29.39
C GLN A 123 13.53 29.09 -28.40
N ARG A 124 12.76 28.05 -28.61
CA ARG A 124 11.62 27.72 -27.74
C ARG A 124 11.86 26.42 -26.96
N ILE A 125 11.67 26.50 -25.67
CA ILE A 125 11.59 25.34 -24.77
C ILE A 125 10.12 25.01 -24.58
N VAL A 126 9.72 23.78 -24.97
CA VAL A 126 8.35 23.31 -24.87
C VAL A 126 8.23 22.30 -23.75
N PRO A 127 7.50 22.62 -22.65
CA PRO A 127 7.32 21.69 -21.56
C PRO A 127 6.45 20.50 -21.99
N MET A 128 6.80 19.33 -21.49
CA MET A 128 6.01 18.11 -21.68
C MET A 128 4.86 18.06 -20.68
N ASP A 129 3.78 17.40 -21.05
CA ASP A 129 2.63 17.11 -20.20
C ASP A 129 2.99 16.03 -19.17
N ASP A 130 2.78 16.32 -17.89
CA ASP A 130 2.99 15.42 -16.76
C ASP A 130 1.69 15.00 -16.05
N SER A 131 0.56 15.20 -16.67
CA SER A 131 -0.75 14.77 -16.13
C SER A 131 -0.79 13.29 -15.75
N ARG A 132 0.15 12.51 -16.26
CA ARG A 132 0.33 11.09 -16.00
C ARG A 132 1.71 10.76 -15.40
N PHE A 133 2.24 11.68 -14.63
CA PHE A 133 3.52 11.47 -13.96
C PHE A 133 3.61 10.05 -13.35
N PRO A 134 4.69 9.31 -13.53
CA PRO A 134 6.01 9.69 -14.06
C PRO A 134 6.18 9.59 -15.57
N GLU A 135 5.10 9.43 -16.34
CA GLU A 135 5.10 9.49 -17.79
C GLU A 135 4.96 10.95 -18.26
N TRP A 136 5.73 11.31 -19.28
CA TRP A 136 5.77 12.63 -19.89
C TRP A 136 5.42 12.51 -21.35
N GLU A 137 4.49 13.33 -21.83
CA GLU A 137 4.08 13.36 -23.24
C GLU A 137 4.26 14.73 -23.86
N LEU A 138 4.70 14.77 -25.12
CA LEU A 138 4.71 15.98 -25.96
C LEU A 138 4.19 15.63 -27.34
N ARG A 139 3.19 16.35 -27.83
CA ARG A 139 2.65 16.22 -29.18
C ARG A 139 3.19 17.32 -30.06
N LEU A 140 3.63 16.98 -31.27
CA LEU A 140 4.18 17.86 -32.25
C LEU A 140 3.62 17.54 -33.64
N ASP A 141 3.63 18.56 -34.55
CA ASP A 141 3.30 18.39 -35.96
C ASP A 141 4.60 18.24 -36.77
N ALA A 142 4.99 17.02 -37.06
CA ALA A 142 6.20 16.69 -37.81
C ALA A 142 5.91 16.67 -39.32
N ARG A 143 6.13 17.79 -40.03
CA ARG A 143 6.03 17.90 -41.50
C ARG A 143 7.38 17.84 -42.19
N GLN A 144 8.47 17.92 -41.45
CA GLN A 144 9.84 17.83 -41.91
C GLN A 144 10.71 17.15 -40.87
N ARG A 145 11.88 16.66 -41.28
CA ARG A 145 12.90 16.15 -40.39
C ARG A 145 13.42 17.26 -39.49
N PHE A 146 13.71 16.94 -38.23
CA PHE A 146 14.25 17.92 -37.29
C PHE A 146 15.13 17.23 -36.22
N GLU A 147 15.99 18.05 -35.63
CA GLU A 147 16.75 17.63 -34.43
C GLU A 147 16.06 18.13 -33.17
N TYR A 148 16.18 17.39 -32.09
CA TYR A 148 15.65 17.79 -30.80
C TYR A 148 16.50 17.24 -29.66
N LYS A 149 16.28 17.76 -28.45
CA LYS A 149 16.93 17.32 -27.24
C LYS A 149 16.01 17.50 -26.06
N PHE A 150 16.05 16.56 -25.13
CA PHE A 150 15.36 16.70 -23.85
C PHE A 150 16.17 17.54 -22.87
N LEU A 151 15.48 18.27 -22.01
CA LEU A 151 16.08 19.04 -20.94
C LEU A 151 15.14 19.08 -19.74
N ILE A 152 15.74 19.25 -18.56
CA ILE A 152 15.03 19.59 -17.33
C ILE A 152 15.04 21.10 -17.20
N ALA A 153 13.88 21.71 -16.96
CA ALA A 153 13.73 23.15 -16.81
C ALA A 153 12.97 23.47 -15.51
N ASP A 154 13.13 24.71 -15.03
CA ASP A 154 12.27 25.26 -13.99
C ASP A 154 10.83 25.33 -14.52
N ARG A 155 9.88 24.82 -13.77
CA ARG A 155 8.48 24.69 -14.20
C ARG A 155 7.80 26.03 -14.49
N ARG A 156 8.16 27.07 -13.73
CA ARG A 156 7.51 28.37 -13.81
C ARG A 156 8.14 29.27 -14.88
N THR A 157 9.48 29.26 -14.96
CA THR A 157 10.22 30.18 -15.83
C THR A 157 10.65 29.54 -17.15
N LEU A 158 10.59 28.21 -17.25
CA LEU A 158 11.15 27.38 -18.33
C LEU A 158 12.66 27.62 -18.55
N THR A 159 13.35 28.12 -17.52
CA THR A 159 14.81 28.26 -17.58
C THR A 159 15.45 26.87 -17.55
N PRO A 160 16.38 26.57 -18.48
CA PRO A 160 17.10 25.29 -18.48
C PRO A 160 17.89 25.07 -17.17
N ILE A 161 17.65 23.92 -16.55
CA ILE A 161 18.42 23.46 -15.38
C ILE A 161 19.50 22.46 -15.85
N MET A 162 19.12 21.53 -16.73
CA MET A 162 20.01 20.47 -17.19
C MET A 162 19.59 19.96 -18.57
N TRP A 163 20.54 19.90 -19.48
CA TRP A 163 20.37 19.25 -20.77
C TRP A 163 20.72 17.75 -20.67
N GLU A 164 20.04 16.90 -21.44
CA GLU A 164 20.46 15.51 -21.55
C GLU A 164 21.88 15.41 -22.19
N GLU A 165 22.60 14.39 -21.82
CA GLU A 165 23.95 14.12 -22.33
C GLU A 165 23.95 13.56 -23.78
N GLY A 166 25.11 13.63 -24.43
CA GLY A 166 25.33 13.11 -25.77
C GLY A 166 24.79 14.01 -26.89
N PRO A 167 24.74 13.54 -28.14
CA PRO A 167 24.36 14.31 -29.31
C PRO A 167 22.85 14.62 -29.32
N ASN A 168 22.44 15.59 -30.16
CA ASN A 168 21.04 15.83 -30.46
C ASN A 168 20.39 14.55 -31.02
N ARG A 169 19.10 14.39 -30.77
CA ARG A 169 18.28 13.34 -31.38
C ARG A 169 17.79 13.82 -32.74
N ALA A 170 17.65 12.91 -33.68
CA ALA A 170 17.09 13.21 -34.98
C ALA A 170 15.72 12.55 -35.13
N TRP A 171 14.74 13.34 -35.53
CA TRP A 171 13.45 12.84 -36.00
C TRP A 171 13.47 12.76 -37.53
N ASN A 172 13.51 11.54 -38.06
CA ASN A 172 13.68 11.32 -39.51
C ASN A 172 12.42 10.75 -40.17
N ASP A 173 11.44 10.30 -39.41
CA ASP A 173 10.27 9.61 -39.90
C ASP A 173 9.09 10.59 -40.03
N LEU A 174 8.50 10.67 -41.21
CA LEU A 174 7.38 11.58 -41.47
C LEU A 174 6.10 10.76 -41.55
N PRO A 175 5.11 11.03 -40.67
CA PRO A 175 3.82 10.36 -40.74
C PRO A 175 3.11 10.58 -42.07
N GLY A 176 2.51 9.53 -42.62
CA GLY A 176 1.63 9.57 -43.76
C GLY A 176 0.29 10.24 -43.44
N GLU A 177 -0.56 10.39 -44.49
CA GLU A 177 -1.92 10.94 -44.30
C GLU A 177 -2.75 10.02 -43.39
N GLY A 178 -3.26 10.59 -42.29
CA GLY A 178 -4.04 9.84 -41.30
C GLY A 178 -3.21 8.91 -40.39
N GLU A 179 -1.88 9.01 -40.44
CA GLU A 179 -0.96 8.30 -39.55
C GLU A 179 -0.57 9.18 -38.35
N HIS A 180 -0.43 8.53 -37.18
CA HIS A 180 0.16 9.13 -35.99
C HIS A 180 1.26 8.22 -35.45
N ILE A 181 2.44 8.80 -35.15
CA ILE A 181 3.59 8.04 -34.64
C ILE A 181 3.80 8.38 -33.16
N VAL A 182 3.88 7.35 -32.33
CA VAL A 182 4.26 7.48 -30.91
C VAL A 182 5.68 6.94 -30.74
N GLU A 183 6.60 7.79 -30.31
CA GLU A 183 7.96 7.43 -29.96
C GLU A 183 8.05 7.21 -28.44
N ALA A 184 8.05 5.97 -28.00
CA ALA A 184 8.14 5.56 -26.60
C ALA A 184 9.42 4.74 -26.32
N ALA A 185 10.28 4.54 -27.33
CA ALA A 185 11.52 3.80 -27.19
C ALA A 185 12.69 4.64 -26.65
N ALA A 186 12.55 5.96 -26.53
CA ALA A 186 13.65 6.83 -26.15
C ALA A 186 14.13 6.63 -24.71
N TYR A 187 15.44 6.44 -24.53
CA TYR A 187 16.11 6.51 -23.23
C TYR A 187 16.55 7.96 -22.97
N LEU A 188 16.22 8.48 -21.80
CA LEU A 188 16.72 9.77 -21.35
C LEU A 188 18.16 9.63 -20.82
N ARG A 189 19.03 10.53 -21.22
CA ARG A 189 20.46 10.50 -20.90
C ARG A 189 20.82 11.58 -19.88
N PHE A 190 20.11 11.59 -18.74
CA PHE A 190 20.44 12.45 -17.62
C PHE A 190 21.34 11.73 -16.63
N PRO A 191 22.29 12.44 -15.95
CA PRO A 191 23.07 11.86 -14.85
C PRO A 191 22.15 11.31 -13.76
N GLU A 192 22.61 10.24 -13.10
CA GLU A 192 21.89 9.63 -11.99
C GLU A 192 21.66 10.66 -10.86
N ARG A 193 20.42 10.82 -10.46
CA ARG A 193 20.02 11.74 -9.38
C ARG A 193 19.77 10.93 -8.11
N ARG A 194 20.67 11.03 -7.14
CA ARG A 194 20.54 10.35 -5.85
C ARG A 194 19.53 11.08 -4.98
N TRP A 195 18.49 10.37 -4.55
CA TRP A 195 17.57 10.87 -3.54
C TRP A 195 18.08 10.53 -2.12
N ARG A 196 17.93 11.49 -1.19
CA ARG A 196 18.17 11.29 0.24
C ARG A 196 16.99 11.83 1.01
N GLY A 197 16.53 11.08 2.01
CA GLY A 197 15.44 11.47 2.87
C GLY A 197 15.65 10.99 4.30
N ALA A 198 15.06 11.72 5.24
CA ALA A 198 14.97 11.34 6.64
C ALA A 198 13.51 11.06 7.00
N GLY A 199 13.28 10.33 8.08
CA GLY A 199 11.96 10.03 8.60
C GLY A 199 11.99 9.61 10.06
N THR A 200 10.82 9.61 10.67
CA THR A 200 10.61 9.18 12.06
C THR A 200 9.68 7.98 12.10
N ALA A 201 9.97 7.00 12.95
CA ALA A 201 9.07 5.92 13.29
C ALA A 201 8.36 6.27 14.61
N ILE A 202 7.02 6.21 14.63
CA ILE A 202 6.23 6.62 15.79
C ILE A 202 4.90 5.83 15.84
N PRO A 203 4.47 5.37 17.03
CA PRO A 203 3.13 4.84 17.19
C PRO A 203 2.10 5.96 17.24
N VAL A 204 0.98 5.82 16.54
CA VAL A 204 -0.10 6.82 16.54
C VAL A 204 -0.59 7.10 17.97
N PHE A 205 -0.75 6.07 18.78
CA PHE A 205 -1.27 6.19 20.15
C PHE A 205 -0.38 7.02 21.08
N SER A 206 0.91 7.23 20.74
CA SER A 206 1.83 8.06 21.57
C SER A 206 1.71 9.55 21.29
N LEU A 207 0.99 9.96 20.23
CA LEU A 207 0.76 11.35 19.93
C LEU A 207 -0.14 11.99 20.99
N ARG A 208 0.10 13.27 21.27
CA ARG A 208 -0.71 14.08 22.19
C ARG A 208 -1.06 15.40 21.54
N SER A 209 -2.32 15.78 21.60
CA SER A 209 -2.81 17.09 21.19
C SER A 209 -3.89 17.57 22.15
N GLU A 210 -4.16 18.87 22.17
CA GLU A 210 -5.23 19.46 23.00
C GLU A 210 -6.61 18.93 22.59
N ALA A 211 -6.77 18.60 21.31
CA ALA A 211 -8.02 18.06 20.77
C ALA A 211 -8.13 16.52 20.88
N GLY A 212 -7.06 15.84 21.31
CA GLY A 212 -7.03 14.38 21.50
C GLY A 212 -7.84 13.95 22.71
N PHE A 213 -8.19 12.68 22.79
CA PHE A 213 -9.00 12.10 23.86
C PHE A 213 -8.18 11.12 24.72
N GLY A 214 -7.05 11.61 25.28
CA GLY A 214 -6.15 10.82 26.12
C GLY A 214 -5.24 9.85 25.37
N VAL A 215 -5.33 9.79 24.06
CA VAL A 215 -4.55 8.93 23.17
C VAL A 215 -4.37 9.63 21.84
N GLY A 216 -3.30 9.31 21.09
CA GLY A 216 -3.13 9.83 19.73
C GLY A 216 -4.18 9.27 18.78
N GLU A 217 -4.72 10.13 17.94
CA GLU A 217 -5.77 9.85 16.97
C GLU A 217 -5.29 10.10 15.54
N PHE A 218 -6.00 9.58 14.54
CA PHE A 218 -5.57 9.79 13.14
C PHE A 218 -5.43 11.27 12.77
N HIS A 219 -6.32 12.14 13.24
CA HIS A 219 -6.22 13.57 12.97
C HIS A 219 -4.99 14.24 13.60
N ASP A 220 -4.43 13.69 14.67
CA ASP A 220 -3.20 14.21 15.29
C ASP A 220 -1.98 14.03 14.38
N LEU A 221 -2.04 13.07 13.47
CA LEU A 221 -1.02 12.88 12.44
C LEU A 221 -0.85 14.11 11.54
N LYS A 222 -1.89 14.95 11.35
CA LYS A 222 -1.77 16.18 10.55
C LYS A 222 -0.74 17.14 11.14
N LEU A 223 -0.73 17.29 12.46
CA LEU A 223 0.25 18.12 13.17
C LEU A 223 1.67 17.53 13.03
N LEU A 224 1.80 16.22 13.14
CA LEU A 224 3.07 15.53 12.96
C LEU A 224 3.57 15.65 11.51
N ILE A 225 2.68 15.55 10.53
CA ILE A 225 3.00 15.73 9.11
C ILE A 225 3.50 17.14 8.83
N ASP A 226 2.87 18.17 9.41
CA ASP A 226 3.33 19.56 9.28
C ASP A 226 4.71 19.75 9.89
N TRP A 227 4.95 19.19 11.07
CA TRP A 227 6.27 19.20 11.71
C TRP A 227 7.32 18.47 10.85
N ALA A 228 6.99 17.29 10.33
CA ALA A 228 7.90 16.53 9.45
C ALA A 228 8.25 17.32 8.19
N ALA A 229 7.26 17.91 7.53
CA ALA A 229 7.45 18.74 6.33
C ALA A 229 8.32 19.97 6.65
N ALA A 230 8.07 20.67 7.76
CA ALA A 230 8.83 21.85 8.18
C ALA A 230 10.29 21.52 8.54
N THR A 231 10.57 20.33 9.07
CA THR A 231 11.93 19.86 9.41
C THR A 231 12.63 19.11 8.26
N GLY A 232 12.02 19.07 7.07
CA GLY A 232 12.59 18.41 5.89
C GLY A 232 12.51 16.89 5.89
N GLN A 233 11.79 16.28 6.83
CA GLN A 233 11.53 14.85 6.83
C GLN A 233 10.51 14.48 5.73
N ARG A 234 10.66 13.29 5.17
CA ARG A 234 9.84 12.83 4.03
C ARG A 234 9.07 11.55 4.30
N VAL A 235 9.35 10.85 5.39
CA VAL A 235 8.72 9.58 5.74
C VAL A 235 8.33 9.57 7.20
N LEU A 236 7.09 9.22 7.50
CA LEU A 236 6.62 8.88 8.83
C LEU A 236 6.21 7.41 8.83
N GLN A 237 6.95 6.58 9.55
CA GLN A 237 6.60 5.17 9.74
C GLN A 237 5.70 5.05 10.96
N LEU A 238 4.50 4.53 10.76
CA LEU A 238 3.55 4.24 11.84
C LEU A 238 3.73 2.79 12.30
N LEU A 239 3.54 2.52 13.59
CA LEU A 239 3.33 1.15 14.07
C LEU A 239 1.97 0.63 13.60
N PRO A 240 1.69 -0.70 13.75
CA PRO A 240 0.42 -1.25 13.30
C PRO A 240 -0.78 -0.50 13.85
N ILE A 241 -1.76 -0.26 12.98
CA ILE A 241 -2.98 0.51 13.28
C ILE A 241 -4.25 -0.35 13.30
N ASN A 242 -4.06 -1.65 13.13
CA ASN A 242 -5.15 -2.61 13.12
C ASN A 242 -5.81 -2.73 14.50
N ASP A 243 -7.06 -3.19 14.50
CA ASP A 243 -7.78 -3.48 15.74
C ASP A 243 -7.11 -4.61 16.53
N THR A 244 -6.86 -4.36 17.81
CA THR A 244 -6.27 -5.31 18.78
C THR A 244 -7.20 -5.58 19.95
N THR A 245 -8.44 -5.06 19.92
CA THR A 245 -9.38 -5.18 21.05
C THR A 245 -9.91 -6.61 21.21
N MET A 246 -9.45 -7.28 22.27
CA MET A 246 -9.84 -8.65 22.61
C MET A 246 -10.61 -8.71 23.92
N ASN A 247 -9.97 -8.24 24.99
CA ASN A 247 -10.44 -8.43 26.37
C ASN A 247 -10.96 -7.14 27.02
N GLY A 248 -10.75 -5.99 26.39
CA GLY A 248 -11.06 -4.67 26.98
C GLY A 248 -10.11 -4.29 28.11
N THR A 249 -8.91 -4.87 28.15
CA THR A 249 -7.88 -4.63 29.17
C THR A 249 -6.68 -3.89 28.55
N TRP A 250 -5.70 -3.53 29.38
CA TRP A 250 -4.45 -2.92 28.93
C TRP A 250 -3.66 -3.81 27.95
N GLU A 251 -3.84 -5.13 27.96
CA GLU A 251 -3.20 -6.08 27.05
C GLU A 251 -3.56 -5.79 25.58
N ASP A 252 -4.75 -5.22 25.34
CA ASP A 252 -5.19 -4.82 24.01
C ASP A 252 -4.40 -3.62 23.43
N SER A 253 -3.50 -3.01 24.22
CA SER A 253 -2.62 -1.92 23.76
C SER A 253 -1.46 -2.38 22.88
N TYR A 254 -1.15 -3.69 22.84
CA TYR A 254 -0.04 -4.21 22.05
C TYR A 254 -0.37 -4.25 20.54
N PRO A 255 0.27 -3.39 19.72
CA PRO A 255 -0.18 -3.16 18.35
C PRO A 255 0.05 -4.33 17.40
N TYR A 256 0.93 -5.28 17.76
CA TYR A 256 1.23 -6.45 16.93
C TYR A 256 0.30 -7.63 17.18
N ASN A 257 -0.58 -7.57 18.21
CA ASN A 257 -1.56 -8.61 18.49
C ASN A 257 -2.89 -8.34 17.75
N ALA A 258 -2.85 -8.28 16.43
CA ALA A 258 -3.99 -7.90 15.61
C ALA A 258 -5.18 -8.84 15.76
N ASN A 259 -6.36 -8.26 15.97
CA ASN A 259 -7.66 -8.93 15.93
C ASN A 259 -8.16 -9.11 14.49
N SER A 260 -7.83 -8.16 13.63
CA SER A 260 -8.16 -8.22 12.22
C SER A 260 -7.09 -7.52 11.40
N ILE A 261 -6.72 -8.13 10.27
CA ILE A 261 -5.81 -7.51 9.31
C ILE A 261 -6.46 -6.37 8.50
N PHE A 262 -7.78 -6.23 8.55
CA PHE A 262 -8.54 -5.25 7.79
C PHE A 262 -9.06 -4.11 8.66
N ALA A 263 -9.54 -4.43 9.86
CA ALA A 263 -10.19 -3.46 10.73
C ALA A 263 -9.18 -2.52 11.40
N LEU A 264 -9.55 -1.24 11.47
CA LEU A 264 -8.78 -0.21 12.15
C LEU A 264 -9.16 -0.15 13.64
N HIS A 265 -8.19 0.15 14.51
CA HIS A 265 -8.41 0.21 15.94
C HIS A 265 -9.29 1.40 16.33
N PRO A 266 -10.41 1.20 17.05
CA PRO A 266 -11.34 2.27 17.42
C PRO A 266 -10.73 3.42 18.23
N GLN A 267 -9.64 3.18 18.96
CA GLN A 267 -8.96 4.24 19.74
C GLN A 267 -8.46 5.40 18.89
N PHE A 268 -8.16 5.17 17.59
CA PHE A 268 -7.61 6.20 16.72
C PHE A 268 -8.64 7.17 16.13
N ILE A 269 -9.93 6.94 16.42
CA ILE A 269 -11.00 7.79 15.90
C ILE A 269 -11.03 9.15 16.61
N ARG A 270 -11.10 10.25 15.85
CA ARG A 270 -11.47 11.57 16.36
C ARG A 270 -12.98 11.60 16.54
N LEU A 271 -13.44 11.66 17.80
CA LEU A 271 -14.84 11.52 18.17
C LEU A 271 -15.73 12.61 17.56
N THR A 272 -15.28 13.86 17.58
CA THR A 272 -16.03 15.00 17.02
C THR A 272 -16.23 14.89 15.51
N ALA A 273 -15.23 14.36 14.79
CA ALA A 273 -15.33 14.08 13.36
C ALA A 273 -16.25 12.87 13.03
N ALA A 274 -16.62 12.08 14.05
CA ALA A 274 -17.60 11.00 13.92
C ALA A 274 -18.99 11.38 14.44
N GLY A 275 -19.24 12.68 14.69
CA GLY A 275 -20.53 13.20 15.10
C GLY A 275 -20.77 13.18 16.61
N VAL A 276 -19.75 12.97 17.43
CA VAL A 276 -19.86 13.16 18.89
C VAL A 276 -19.87 14.66 19.19
N GLU A 277 -20.81 15.09 19.99
CA GLU A 277 -20.97 16.49 20.44
C GLU A 277 -19.94 16.82 21.53
N GLU A 278 -19.38 18.03 21.48
CA GLU A 278 -18.47 18.55 22.51
C GLU A 278 -19.28 19.19 23.67
N ASP A 279 -20.07 18.37 24.35
CA ASP A 279 -20.77 18.79 25.57
C ASP A 279 -19.83 18.84 26.79
N ASP A 280 -20.38 19.18 27.96
CA ASP A 280 -19.60 19.31 29.19
C ASP A 280 -19.02 17.96 29.65
N GLU A 281 -19.72 16.85 29.40
CA GLU A 281 -19.24 15.51 29.69
C GLU A 281 -18.04 15.19 28.82
N TYR A 282 -18.12 15.42 27.51
CA TYR A 282 -17.02 15.20 26.57
C TYR A 282 -15.77 16.00 26.98
N ARG A 283 -15.96 17.31 27.25
CA ARG A 283 -14.85 18.20 27.65
C ARG A 283 -14.18 17.72 28.94
N SER A 284 -14.98 17.41 29.97
CA SER A 284 -14.46 16.91 31.23
C SER A 284 -13.69 15.60 31.10
N LEU A 285 -14.17 14.64 30.30
CA LEU A 285 -13.48 13.38 30.04
C LEU A 285 -12.19 13.60 29.26
N ARG A 286 -12.23 14.39 28.19
CA ARG A 286 -11.05 14.73 27.37
C ARG A 286 -9.95 15.35 28.23
N ASP A 287 -10.29 16.38 29.00
CA ASP A 287 -9.31 17.11 29.80
C ASP A 287 -8.72 16.21 30.90
N ARG A 288 -9.53 15.38 31.53
CA ARG A 288 -9.08 14.41 32.53
C ARG A 288 -8.14 13.36 31.91
N LEU A 289 -8.50 12.78 30.77
CA LEU A 289 -7.69 11.74 30.12
C LEU A 289 -6.40 12.32 29.52
N ASN A 290 -6.44 13.54 29.00
CA ASN A 290 -5.25 14.24 28.49
C ASN A 290 -4.27 14.65 29.60
N ALA A 291 -4.75 14.86 30.83
CA ALA A 291 -3.91 15.21 31.98
C ALA A 291 -3.14 14.01 32.55
N LEU A 292 -3.46 12.79 32.16
CA LEU A 292 -2.75 11.60 32.62
C LEU A 292 -1.32 11.53 32.05
N PRO A 293 -0.31 11.14 32.84
CA PRO A 293 1.07 10.99 32.37
C PRO A 293 1.22 9.86 31.36
N GLU A 294 0.36 8.85 31.43
CA GLU A 294 0.34 7.67 30.56
C GLU A 294 -1.05 7.49 29.94
N VAL A 295 -1.11 6.71 28.85
CA VAL A 295 -2.38 6.39 28.21
C VAL A 295 -3.13 5.35 29.04
N ASP A 296 -4.31 5.71 29.55
CA ASP A 296 -5.24 4.74 30.13
C ASP A 296 -6.10 4.11 29.03
N TYR A 297 -5.60 3.06 28.41
CA TYR A 297 -6.26 2.40 27.28
C TYR A 297 -7.66 1.89 27.61
N GLN A 298 -7.89 1.42 28.84
CA GLN A 298 -9.20 0.91 29.26
C GLN A 298 -10.23 2.03 29.31
N GLN A 299 -9.92 3.13 29.99
CA GLN A 299 -10.83 4.27 30.07
C GLN A 299 -11.03 4.93 28.70
N VAL A 300 -9.97 5.12 27.93
CA VAL A 300 -10.05 5.68 26.56
C VAL A 300 -11.00 4.85 25.70
N ASN A 301 -10.80 3.54 25.62
CA ASN A 301 -11.62 2.69 24.77
C ASN A 301 -13.07 2.60 25.26
N THR A 302 -13.28 2.48 26.57
CA THR A 302 -14.62 2.43 27.17
C THR A 302 -15.42 3.70 26.87
N HIS A 303 -14.83 4.87 27.14
CA HIS A 303 -15.51 6.14 26.91
C HIS A 303 -15.71 6.44 25.42
N LYS A 304 -14.72 6.17 24.58
CA LYS A 304 -14.85 6.36 23.12
C LYS A 304 -15.97 5.51 22.55
N LEU A 305 -16.02 4.21 22.86
CA LEU A 305 -17.08 3.34 22.35
C LEU A 305 -18.47 3.77 22.83
N ARG A 306 -18.59 4.19 24.09
CA ARG A 306 -19.86 4.71 24.64
C ARG A 306 -20.33 5.98 23.91
N LEU A 307 -19.43 6.96 23.73
CA LEU A 307 -19.75 8.20 23.03
C LEU A 307 -20.06 7.98 21.55
N LEU A 308 -19.33 7.08 20.89
CA LEU A 308 -19.60 6.68 19.50
C LEU A 308 -20.97 5.99 19.37
N ARG A 309 -21.39 5.20 20.37
CA ARG A 309 -22.72 4.59 20.38
C ARG A 309 -23.81 5.65 20.43
N SER A 310 -23.67 6.67 21.29
CA SER A 310 -24.59 7.80 21.34
C SER A 310 -24.62 8.57 20.01
N ALA A 311 -23.47 8.80 19.39
CA ALA A 311 -23.40 9.42 18.06
C ALA A 311 -24.08 8.55 16.98
N PHE A 312 -23.86 7.24 17.00
CA PHE A 312 -24.53 6.31 16.08
C PHE A 312 -26.06 6.31 16.24
N GLU A 313 -26.57 6.40 17.44
CA GLU A 313 -28.00 6.48 17.68
C GLU A 313 -28.65 7.73 17.08
N ARG A 314 -27.93 8.86 17.06
CA ARG A 314 -28.38 10.10 16.44
C ARG A 314 -28.17 10.14 14.93
N GLU A 315 -26.96 9.78 14.47
CA GLU A 315 -26.51 10.01 13.09
C GLU A 315 -26.46 8.75 12.22
N GLY A 316 -26.55 7.56 12.80
CA GLY A 316 -26.33 6.31 12.08
C GLY A 316 -27.28 6.10 10.90
N ARG A 317 -28.56 6.45 11.06
CA ARG A 317 -29.55 6.37 9.97
C ARG A 317 -29.20 7.33 8.82
N ARG A 318 -28.82 8.57 9.16
CA ARG A 318 -28.41 9.58 8.18
C ARG A 318 -27.12 9.17 7.47
N THR A 319 -26.14 8.67 8.21
CA THR A 319 -24.89 8.16 7.66
C THR A 319 -25.15 7.03 6.66
N ALA A 320 -26.06 6.10 6.97
CA ALA A 320 -26.41 4.99 6.08
C ALA A 320 -27.01 5.42 4.73
N THR A 321 -27.57 6.64 4.64
CA THR A 321 -28.10 7.18 3.38
C THR A 321 -27.04 7.86 2.51
N ARG A 322 -25.85 8.13 3.02
CA ARG A 322 -24.78 8.80 2.30
C ARG A 322 -24.23 7.91 1.20
N ARG A 323 -23.83 8.52 0.09
CA ARG A 323 -23.26 7.82 -1.05
C ARG A 323 -21.92 7.16 -0.69
N ASP A 324 -21.02 7.92 -0.06
CA ASP A 324 -19.69 7.47 0.35
C ASP A 324 -19.75 6.30 1.37
N TYR A 325 -20.72 6.32 2.30
CA TYR A 325 -20.95 5.18 3.19
C TYR A 325 -21.38 3.92 2.43
N ARG A 326 -22.29 4.05 1.46
CA ARG A 326 -22.73 2.91 0.65
C ARG A 326 -21.61 2.34 -0.21
N GLU A 327 -20.79 3.21 -0.80
CA GLU A 327 -19.59 2.80 -1.54
C GLU A 327 -18.58 2.07 -0.63
N PHE A 328 -18.34 2.59 0.58
CA PHE A 328 -17.53 1.92 1.59
C PHE A 328 -18.09 0.54 1.96
N MET A 329 -19.38 0.42 2.23
CA MET A 329 -20.03 -0.85 2.55
C MET A 329 -19.94 -1.85 1.39
N GLN A 330 -20.15 -1.40 0.16
CA GLN A 330 -20.05 -2.24 -1.04
C GLN A 330 -18.63 -2.79 -1.21
N ALA A 331 -17.61 -1.96 -1.03
CA ALA A 331 -16.21 -2.35 -1.18
C ALA A 331 -15.72 -3.28 -0.06
N ASN A 332 -16.25 -3.15 1.16
CA ASN A 332 -15.69 -3.78 2.36
C ASN A 332 -16.57 -4.88 2.98
N SER A 333 -17.81 -5.09 2.53
CA SER A 333 -18.77 -6.00 3.16
C SER A 333 -18.25 -7.44 3.35
N ARG A 334 -17.35 -7.92 2.49
CA ARG A 334 -16.80 -9.28 2.55
C ARG A 334 -16.02 -9.57 3.83
N TRP A 335 -15.28 -8.59 4.36
CA TRP A 335 -14.54 -8.72 5.61
C TRP A 335 -15.25 -8.03 6.78
N LEU A 336 -15.94 -6.91 6.50
CA LEU A 336 -16.50 -6.02 7.52
C LEU A 336 -17.69 -6.66 8.25
N LEU A 337 -18.58 -7.36 7.55
CA LEU A 337 -19.71 -8.02 8.17
C LEU A 337 -19.30 -9.18 9.09
N PRO A 338 -18.41 -10.11 8.68
CA PRO A 338 -17.87 -11.13 9.58
C PRO A 338 -17.12 -10.53 10.78
N TYR A 339 -16.33 -9.47 10.58
CA TYR A 339 -15.65 -8.76 11.68
C TYR A 339 -16.67 -8.14 12.65
N ALA A 340 -17.70 -7.47 12.15
CA ALA A 340 -18.76 -6.90 13.00
C ALA A 340 -19.50 -7.98 13.78
N ALA A 341 -19.77 -9.14 13.15
CA ALA A 341 -20.35 -10.30 13.83
C ALA A 341 -19.43 -10.83 14.94
N TYR A 342 -18.12 -10.97 14.65
CA TYR A 342 -17.13 -11.36 15.64
C TYR A 342 -17.14 -10.42 16.85
N ARG A 343 -17.13 -9.10 16.62
CA ARG A 343 -17.19 -8.09 17.69
C ARG A 343 -18.44 -8.23 18.54
N THR A 344 -19.60 -8.41 17.90
CA THR A 344 -20.88 -8.55 18.59
C THR A 344 -20.95 -9.86 19.40
N LEU A 345 -20.49 -10.99 18.83
CA LEU A 345 -20.42 -12.27 19.51
C LEU A 345 -19.48 -12.22 20.71
N ARG A 346 -18.29 -11.63 20.54
CA ARG A 346 -17.33 -11.43 21.63
C ARG A 346 -17.99 -10.70 22.82
N ASP A 347 -18.70 -9.62 22.53
CA ASP A 347 -19.36 -8.81 23.58
C ASP A 347 -20.54 -9.59 24.21
N GLU A 348 -21.30 -10.35 23.43
CA GLU A 348 -22.39 -11.21 23.89
C GLU A 348 -21.90 -12.35 24.82
N PHE A 349 -20.82 -13.02 24.45
CA PHE A 349 -20.23 -14.12 25.22
C PHE A 349 -19.23 -13.65 26.27
N GLY A 350 -18.86 -12.37 26.30
CA GLY A 350 -17.90 -11.79 27.24
C GLY A 350 -16.48 -12.35 27.11
N THR A 351 -16.11 -12.89 25.94
CA THR A 351 -14.79 -13.45 25.68
C THR A 351 -14.45 -13.48 24.19
N ALA A 352 -13.18 -13.22 23.86
CA ALA A 352 -12.65 -13.38 22.50
C ALA A 352 -12.35 -14.85 22.14
N ASP A 353 -12.33 -15.75 23.12
CA ASP A 353 -12.14 -17.17 22.89
C ASP A 353 -13.40 -17.75 22.21
N PHE A 354 -13.37 -17.77 20.89
CA PHE A 354 -14.49 -18.23 20.07
C PHE A 354 -14.80 -19.73 20.26
N SER A 355 -13.89 -20.54 20.82
CA SER A 355 -14.19 -21.94 21.17
C SER A 355 -15.32 -22.06 22.17
N ARG A 356 -15.60 -20.98 22.91
CA ARG A 356 -16.64 -20.88 23.95
C ARG A 356 -17.96 -20.26 23.44
N TRP A 357 -18.10 -19.97 22.13
CA TRP A 357 -19.28 -19.30 21.55
C TRP A 357 -20.39 -20.29 21.11
N GLY A 358 -20.45 -21.48 21.68
CA GLY A 358 -21.50 -22.47 21.38
C GLY A 358 -21.60 -22.78 19.90
N ASP A 359 -22.76 -22.54 19.28
CA ASP A 359 -23.00 -22.78 17.86
C ASP A 359 -22.12 -21.94 16.93
N TYR A 360 -21.54 -20.82 17.42
CA TYR A 360 -20.65 -19.94 16.67
C TYR A 360 -19.15 -20.23 16.91
N ALA A 361 -18.81 -21.26 17.68
CA ALA A 361 -17.41 -21.65 17.93
C ALA A 361 -16.65 -21.95 16.61
N ARG A 362 -17.35 -22.41 15.60
CA ARG A 362 -16.84 -22.58 14.23
C ARG A 362 -17.56 -21.64 13.29
N TYR A 363 -16.77 -20.93 12.49
CA TYR A 363 -17.34 -20.04 11.50
C TYR A 363 -18.15 -20.80 10.45
N ASP A 364 -19.43 -20.49 10.35
CA ASP A 364 -20.29 -20.88 9.23
C ASP A 364 -20.89 -19.63 8.59
N LYS A 365 -20.63 -19.43 7.31
CA LYS A 365 -21.05 -18.22 6.60
C LYS A 365 -22.56 -17.97 6.68
N LYS A 366 -23.37 -19.02 6.50
CA LYS A 366 -24.84 -18.88 6.52
C LYS A 366 -25.38 -18.56 7.90
N ALA A 367 -24.83 -19.21 8.93
CA ALA A 367 -25.18 -18.94 10.33
C ALA A 367 -24.81 -17.50 10.71
N VAL A 368 -23.61 -17.04 10.34
CA VAL A 368 -23.14 -15.68 10.60
C VAL A 368 -23.95 -14.63 9.83
N GLU A 369 -24.29 -14.88 8.57
CA GLU A 369 -25.20 -13.98 7.82
C GLU A 369 -26.60 -13.89 8.48
N ALA A 370 -27.11 -14.99 8.99
CA ALA A 370 -28.38 -15.01 9.73
C ALA A 370 -28.26 -14.24 11.06
N TYR A 371 -27.13 -14.40 11.76
CA TYR A 371 -26.80 -13.64 12.97
C TYR A 371 -26.75 -12.14 12.69
N CYS A 372 -26.05 -11.71 11.64
CA CYS A 372 -25.96 -10.31 11.23
C CYS A 372 -27.34 -9.69 10.98
N ARG A 373 -28.24 -10.44 10.33
CA ARG A 373 -29.62 -9.96 10.10
C ARG A 373 -30.41 -9.78 11.40
N ARG A 374 -30.28 -10.72 12.34
CA ARG A 374 -30.98 -10.64 13.65
C ARG A 374 -30.43 -9.49 14.53
N ASN A 375 -29.12 -9.26 14.48
CA ASN A 375 -28.42 -8.27 15.29
C ASN A 375 -28.04 -7.02 14.49
N SER A 376 -28.83 -6.67 13.48
CA SER A 376 -28.52 -5.65 12.48
C SER A 376 -28.10 -4.28 13.06
N ARG A 377 -28.64 -3.89 14.24
CA ARG A 377 -28.28 -2.64 14.90
C ARG A 377 -26.83 -2.66 15.41
N GLU A 378 -26.41 -3.74 16.07
CA GLU A 378 -25.06 -3.87 16.60
C GLU A 378 -24.02 -4.00 15.44
N ILE A 379 -24.37 -4.78 14.44
CA ILE A 379 -23.56 -4.89 13.21
C ILE A 379 -23.40 -3.53 12.55
N ALA A 380 -24.46 -2.75 12.41
CA ALA A 380 -24.42 -1.40 11.83
C ALA A 380 -23.58 -0.44 12.66
N PHE A 381 -23.55 -0.57 13.98
CA PHE A 381 -22.67 0.22 14.85
C PHE A 381 -21.20 -0.02 14.55
N HIS A 382 -20.77 -1.27 14.48
CA HIS A 382 -19.37 -1.59 14.13
C HIS A 382 -19.01 -1.13 12.72
N CYS A 383 -19.93 -1.24 11.76
CA CYS A 383 -19.73 -0.71 10.40
C CYS A 383 -19.60 0.82 10.40
N PHE A 384 -20.40 1.52 11.19
CA PHE A 384 -20.32 2.97 11.36
C PHE A 384 -18.96 3.41 11.91
N VAL A 385 -18.45 2.73 12.94
CA VAL A 385 -17.13 3.01 13.53
C VAL A 385 -16.02 2.82 12.48
N GLN A 386 -16.01 1.70 11.76
CA GLN A 386 -15.00 1.42 10.74
C GLN A 386 -15.08 2.40 9.55
N TYR A 387 -16.26 2.83 9.17
CA TYR A 387 -16.42 3.85 8.14
C TYR A 387 -15.78 5.20 8.55
N HIS A 388 -16.01 5.66 9.77
CA HIS A 388 -15.40 6.90 10.23
C HIS A 388 -13.88 6.81 10.37
N LEU A 389 -13.36 5.66 10.83
CA LEU A 389 -11.92 5.39 10.87
C LEU A 389 -11.30 5.42 9.46
N HIS A 390 -11.94 4.74 8.51
CA HIS A 390 -11.53 4.75 7.10
C HIS A 390 -11.49 6.17 6.53
N THR A 391 -12.55 6.95 6.75
CA THR A 391 -12.65 8.33 6.26
C THR A 391 -11.54 9.20 6.82
N GLN A 392 -11.33 9.16 8.13
CA GLN A 392 -10.32 9.98 8.81
C GLN A 392 -8.91 9.60 8.40
N LEU A 393 -8.59 8.31 8.29
CA LEU A 393 -7.26 7.87 7.85
C LEU A 393 -7.01 8.23 6.38
N SER A 394 -8.00 8.04 5.51
CA SER A 394 -7.91 8.42 4.09
C SER A 394 -7.64 9.91 3.91
N GLU A 395 -8.33 10.75 4.69
CA GLU A 395 -8.11 12.20 4.72
C GLU A 395 -6.68 12.55 5.15
N VAL A 396 -6.18 11.91 6.19
CA VAL A 396 -4.80 12.12 6.68
C VAL A 396 -3.76 11.67 5.65
N CYS A 397 -3.98 10.55 4.98
CA CYS A 397 -3.08 10.07 3.92
C CYS A 397 -3.05 11.03 2.72
N ALA A 398 -4.21 11.56 2.31
CA ALA A 398 -4.27 12.59 1.28
C ALA A 398 -3.53 13.87 1.71
N TYR A 399 -3.70 14.27 2.97
CA TYR A 399 -3.00 15.42 3.55
C TYR A 399 -1.48 15.22 3.54
N ALA A 400 -0.98 14.07 3.97
CA ALA A 400 0.45 13.74 3.96
C ALA A 400 1.04 13.86 2.54
N ARG A 401 0.37 13.29 1.54
CA ARG A 401 0.79 13.40 0.13
C ARG A 401 0.85 14.85 -0.33
N SER A 402 -0.12 15.69 0.04
CA SER A 402 -0.12 17.12 -0.31
C SER A 402 1.04 17.90 0.31
N ARG A 403 1.61 17.39 1.43
CA ARG A 403 2.78 17.96 2.11
C ARG A 403 4.12 17.35 1.68
N GLY A 404 4.10 16.42 0.73
CA GLY A 404 5.29 15.70 0.27
C GLY A 404 5.86 14.76 1.34
N VAL A 405 5.01 14.27 2.26
CA VAL A 405 5.35 13.32 3.32
C VAL A 405 4.65 11.99 3.03
N VAL A 406 5.40 10.91 3.08
CA VAL A 406 4.91 9.54 2.90
C VAL A 406 4.59 8.93 4.25
N LEU A 407 3.38 8.45 4.42
CA LEU A 407 3.03 7.58 5.53
C LEU A 407 3.38 6.13 5.17
N LYS A 408 4.26 5.54 5.97
CA LYS A 408 4.69 4.15 5.85
C LYS A 408 4.02 3.32 6.93
N GLY A 409 3.15 2.39 6.53
CA GLY A 409 2.48 1.46 7.44
C GLY A 409 3.43 0.37 7.97
N ASP A 410 2.98 -0.34 8.99
CA ASP A 410 3.65 -1.52 9.54
C ASP A 410 2.68 -2.69 9.54
N LEU A 411 3.11 -3.84 9.00
CA LEU A 411 2.34 -5.06 8.91
C LEU A 411 2.81 -6.03 9.98
N PRO A 412 1.99 -6.34 11.00
CA PRO A 412 2.31 -7.38 11.99
C PRO A 412 2.62 -8.70 11.29
N ILE A 413 3.57 -9.48 11.83
CA ILE A 413 3.86 -10.81 11.29
C ILE A 413 2.64 -11.73 11.37
N GLY A 414 1.86 -11.68 12.44
CA GLY A 414 0.74 -12.58 12.70
C GLY A 414 -0.56 -11.89 13.06
N VAL A 415 -1.52 -12.69 13.48
CA VAL A 415 -2.78 -12.28 14.08
C VAL A 415 -2.98 -13.02 15.39
N SER A 416 -3.76 -12.48 16.31
CA SER A 416 -4.08 -13.18 17.55
C SER A 416 -4.73 -14.54 17.27
N ARG A 417 -4.41 -15.52 18.10
CA ARG A 417 -5.03 -16.85 18.04
C ARG A 417 -6.55 -16.81 18.15
N THR A 418 -7.07 -15.85 18.90
CA THR A 418 -8.51 -15.63 19.11
C THR A 418 -9.06 -14.52 18.22
N SER A 419 -8.34 -14.13 17.16
CA SER A 419 -8.74 -13.07 16.23
C SER A 419 -9.95 -13.42 15.37
N ALA A 420 -10.58 -12.39 14.80
CA ALA A 420 -11.59 -12.54 13.77
C ALA A 420 -11.05 -13.30 12.54
N ASP A 421 -9.79 -13.04 12.15
CA ASP A 421 -9.17 -13.73 11.02
C ASP A 421 -8.97 -15.23 11.30
N ALA A 422 -8.49 -15.59 12.50
CA ALA A 422 -8.33 -16.99 12.87
C ALA A 422 -9.68 -17.72 12.99
N TRP A 423 -10.73 -17.04 13.44
CA TRP A 423 -12.08 -17.59 13.48
C TRP A 423 -12.67 -17.80 12.10
N ILE A 424 -12.54 -16.81 11.20
CA ILE A 424 -13.09 -16.85 9.84
C ILE A 424 -12.32 -17.83 8.94
N HIS A 425 -11.00 -17.88 9.09
CA HIS A 425 -10.09 -18.61 8.21
C HIS A 425 -9.14 -19.55 8.96
N PRO A 426 -9.65 -20.47 9.83
CA PRO A 426 -8.78 -21.29 10.71
C PRO A 426 -7.81 -22.17 9.92
N ARG A 427 -8.11 -22.52 8.66
CA ARG A 427 -7.24 -23.35 7.81
C ARG A 427 -6.00 -22.63 7.29
N LEU A 428 -5.94 -21.30 7.43
CA LEU A 428 -4.76 -20.52 7.02
C LEU A 428 -3.68 -20.51 8.11
N PHE A 429 -3.94 -21.13 9.27
CA PHE A 429 -3.07 -21.06 10.44
C PHE A 429 -2.88 -22.43 11.08
N HIS A 430 -1.65 -22.68 11.57
CA HIS A 430 -1.39 -23.81 12.44
C HIS A 430 -1.83 -23.45 13.87
N MET A 431 -3.04 -23.85 14.21
CA MET A 431 -3.67 -23.49 15.51
C MET A 431 -3.11 -24.27 16.70
N ASP A 432 -2.31 -25.28 16.48
CA ASP A 432 -1.61 -26.10 17.49
C ASP A 432 -0.17 -25.64 17.76
N SER A 433 0.27 -24.60 17.06
CA SER A 433 1.59 -24.00 17.21
C SER A 433 1.53 -22.49 17.40
N GLN A 434 2.65 -21.90 17.74
CA GLN A 434 2.79 -20.45 17.91
C GLN A 434 4.16 -19.98 17.42
N ALA A 435 4.19 -18.76 16.88
CA ALA A 435 5.40 -18.15 16.37
C ALA A 435 6.27 -17.59 17.51
N GLY A 436 7.56 -17.53 17.27
CA GLY A 436 8.52 -16.94 18.18
C GLY A 436 9.90 -16.78 17.55
N ALA A 437 10.91 -16.70 18.40
CA ALA A 437 12.31 -16.65 18.01
C ALA A 437 13.15 -17.61 18.86
N PRO A 438 14.21 -18.20 18.26
CA PRO A 438 15.13 -19.05 19.01
C PRO A 438 15.89 -18.25 20.07
N PRO A 439 16.53 -18.92 21.05
CA PRO A 439 17.46 -18.28 21.98
C PRO A 439 18.55 -17.49 21.24
N ASP A 440 18.83 -16.29 21.75
CA ASP A 440 19.87 -15.41 21.26
C ASP A 440 20.55 -14.64 22.40
N ALA A 441 21.44 -13.69 22.07
CA ALA A 441 22.14 -12.87 23.05
C ALA A 441 21.21 -11.96 23.87
N PHE A 442 19.99 -11.69 23.40
CA PHE A 442 19.01 -10.82 24.06
C PHE A 442 17.98 -11.62 24.86
N SER A 443 17.74 -12.87 24.51
CA SER A 443 16.77 -13.75 25.19
C SER A 443 17.28 -15.19 25.26
N ALA A 444 17.86 -15.55 26.40
CA ALA A 444 18.40 -16.90 26.61
C ALA A 444 17.35 -18.04 26.55
N SER A 445 16.07 -17.73 26.79
CA SER A 445 14.95 -18.67 26.68
C SER A 445 14.22 -18.59 25.33
N GLY A 446 14.73 -17.81 24.40
CA GLY A 446 14.01 -17.47 23.18
C GLY A 446 12.79 -16.59 23.44
N GLN A 447 12.04 -16.29 22.38
CA GLN A 447 10.81 -15.51 22.49
C GLN A 447 9.63 -16.35 22.04
N ASN A 448 8.52 -16.23 22.75
CA ASN A 448 7.22 -16.76 22.35
C ASN A 448 6.26 -15.60 22.13
N TRP A 449 5.78 -15.41 20.89
CA TRP A 449 4.90 -14.32 20.53
C TRP A 449 3.41 -14.65 20.64
N GLY A 450 3.06 -15.93 20.84
CA GLY A 450 1.70 -16.39 21.18
C GLY A 450 0.71 -16.49 20.01
N PHE A 451 1.00 -15.98 18.83
CA PHE A 451 0.10 -16.06 17.67
C PHE A 451 0.41 -17.29 16.80
N PRO A 452 -0.59 -17.86 16.10
CA PRO A 452 -0.41 -19.06 15.28
C PRO A 452 0.49 -18.78 14.07
N THR A 453 1.24 -19.78 13.62
CA THR A 453 2.01 -19.72 12.38
C THR A 453 1.11 -19.92 11.17
N TYR A 454 1.59 -19.52 9.96
CA TYR A 454 0.83 -19.65 8.73
C TYR A 454 0.98 -21.03 8.09
N ASP A 455 -0.12 -21.58 7.60
CA ASP A 455 -0.12 -22.72 6.69
C ASP A 455 0.10 -22.23 5.25
N TRP A 456 1.37 -22.06 4.87
CA TRP A 456 1.75 -21.59 3.55
C TRP A 456 1.36 -22.53 2.41
N GLU A 457 1.32 -23.85 2.67
CA GLU A 457 0.92 -24.86 1.69
C GLU A 457 -0.58 -24.72 1.35
N HIS A 458 -1.40 -24.50 2.38
CA HIS A 458 -2.81 -24.26 2.17
C HIS A 458 -3.06 -22.91 1.48
N MET A 459 -2.37 -21.87 1.88
CA MET A 459 -2.47 -20.53 1.25
C MET A 459 -2.05 -20.53 -0.23
N ALA A 460 -1.08 -21.36 -0.62
CA ALA A 460 -0.63 -21.46 -2.01
C ALA A 460 -1.72 -21.99 -2.94
N GLN A 461 -2.69 -22.78 -2.44
CA GLN A 461 -3.75 -23.41 -3.25
C GLN A 461 -4.68 -22.39 -3.91
N ASP A 462 -4.87 -21.22 -3.29
CA ASP A 462 -5.67 -20.12 -3.83
C ASP A 462 -4.82 -18.92 -4.29
N GLY A 463 -3.51 -19.12 -4.45
CA GLY A 463 -2.57 -18.08 -4.85
C GLY A 463 -2.33 -17.03 -3.78
N TYR A 464 -2.42 -17.39 -2.50
CA TYR A 464 -2.22 -16.47 -1.36
C TYR A 464 -3.28 -15.35 -1.30
N ALA A 465 -4.52 -15.63 -1.63
CA ALA A 465 -5.59 -14.65 -1.74
C ALA A 465 -5.78 -13.80 -0.47
N TRP A 466 -5.62 -14.40 0.71
CA TRP A 466 -5.69 -13.66 1.98
C TRP A 466 -4.58 -12.61 2.11
N TRP A 467 -3.34 -12.95 1.74
CA TRP A 467 -2.22 -12.02 1.74
C TRP A 467 -2.38 -10.93 0.69
N GLN A 468 -2.86 -11.27 -0.51
CA GLN A 468 -3.17 -10.29 -1.54
C GLN A 468 -4.21 -9.28 -1.04
N ALA A 469 -5.29 -9.76 -0.39
CA ALA A 469 -6.32 -8.90 0.18
C ALA A 469 -5.77 -8.00 1.31
N ARG A 470 -4.88 -8.53 2.17
CA ARG A 470 -4.20 -7.78 3.22
C ARG A 470 -3.34 -6.65 2.64
N MET A 471 -2.51 -6.96 1.64
CA MET A 471 -1.66 -5.96 0.98
C MET A 471 -2.49 -4.90 0.27
N ALA A 472 -3.54 -5.30 -0.46
CA ALA A 472 -4.46 -4.40 -1.14
C ALA A 472 -5.15 -3.44 -0.15
N LYS A 473 -5.57 -3.94 1.02
CA LYS A 473 -6.20 -3.11 2.06
C LYS A 473 -5.23 -2.07 2.63
N MET A 474 -3.99 -2.44 2.89
CA MET A 474 -2.99 -1.51 3.39
C MET A 474 -2.60 -0.48 2.32
N ALA A 475 -2.59 -0.85 1.03
CA ALA A 475 -2.33 0.04 -0.09
C ALA A 475 -3.43 1.09 -0.34
N GLU A 476 -4.63 0.94 0.24
CA GLU A 476 -5.65 2.00 0.24
C GLU A 476 -5.15 3.24 1.00
N TYR A 477 -4.36 3.04 2.04
CA TYR A 477 -3.89 4.10 2.93
C TYR A 477 -2.43 4.48 2.68
N PHE A 478 -1.55 3.49 2.66
CA PHE A 478 -0.11 3.69 2.68
C PHE A 478 0.53 3.49 1.32
N ASP A 479 1.44 4.38 0.98
CA ASP A 479 2.24 4.28 -0.24
C ASP A 479 3.52 3.44 -0.05
N ALA A 480 3.84 3.09 1.20
CA ALA A 480 4.91 2.18 1.59
C ALA A 480 4.54 1.48 2.90
N PHE A 481 5.07 0.29 3.14
CA PHE A 481 4.92 -0.41 4.41
C PHE A 481 6.17 -1.23 4.75
N ARG A 482 6.35 -1.44 6.04
CA ARG A 482 7.30 -2.37 6.61
C ARG A 482 6.61 -3.71 6.78
N ILE A 483 7.26 -4.79 6.40
CA ILE A 483 6.85 -6.14 6.74
C ILE A 483 7.65 -6.55 7.97
N ASP A 484 6.96 -6.81 9.08
CA ASP A 484 7.60 -7.29 10.28
C ASP A 484 8.08 -8.73 10.09
N HIS A 485 9.25 -9.05 10.65
CA HIS A 485 9.83 -10.39 10.64
C HIS A 485 9.82 -11.11 9.28
N ILE A 486 10.37 -10.49 8.23
CA ILE A 486 10.39 -11.03 6.86
C ILE A 486 10.94 -12.47 6.77
N LEU A 487 11.83 -12.87 7.68
CA LEU A 487 12.36 -14.24 7.72
C LEU A 487 11.26 -15.28 7.95
N GLY A 488 10.20 -14.93 8.66
CA GLY A 488 9.04 -15.78 8.90
C GLY A 488 8.25 -16.19 7.65
N PHE A 489 8.47 -15.49 6.50
CA PHE A 489 7.92 -15.88 5.20
C PHE A 489 8.69 -17.02 4.54
N PHE A 490 9.90 -17.30 5.00
CA PHE A 490 10.76 -18.36 4.48
C PHE A 490 10.93 -19.50 5.49
N ARG A 491 11.17 -19.12 6.76
CA ARG A 491 11.33 -20.03 7.90
C ARG A 491 10.87 -19.30 9.15
N ILE A 492 9.93 -19.89 9.87
CA ILE A 492 9.47 -19.37 11.16
C ILE A 492 9.97 -20.25 12.30
N TRP A 493 10.30 -19.65 13.44
CA TRP A 493 10.50 -20.40 14.68
C TRP A 493 9.14 -20.75 15.25
N GLU A 494 8.82 -22.04 15.26
CA GLU A 494 7.52 -22.57 15.62
C GLU A 494 7.61 -23.30 16.96
N ILE A 495 6.75 -22.91 17.88
CA ILE A 495 6.72 -23.39 19.26
C ILE A 495 5.40 -24.14 19.46
N PRO A 496 5.40 -25.36 19.99
CA PRO A 496 4.16 -26.08 20.34
C PRO A 496 3.28 -25.22 21.26
N VAL A 497 1.96 -25.22 21.05
CA VAL A 497 1.02 -24.33 21.77
C VAL A 497 1.05 -24.49 23.29
N HIS A 498 1.40 -25.68 23.78
CA HIS A 498 1.52 -25.97 25.22
C HIS A 498 2.85 -25.54 25.86
N ALA A 499 3.81 -25.12 25.03
CA ALA A 499 5.12 -24.69 25.49
C ALA A 499 5.12 -23.16 25.74
N VAL A 500 5.67 -22.74 26.87
CA VAL A 500 5.73 -21.32 27.27
C VAL A 500 6.98 -20.66 26.74
N HIS A 501 8.12 -21.38 26.73
CA HIS A 501 9.42 -20.82 26.36
C HIS A 501 9.74 -21.05 24.88
N GLY A 502 10.36 -20.05 24.25
CA GLY A 502 10.86 -20.13 22.90
C GLY A 502 11.91 -21.24 22.67
N LEU A 503 12.63 -21.62 23.72
CA LEU A 503 13.62 -22.69 23.69
C LEU A 503 13.08 -24.03 23.16
N LEU A 504 11.79 -24.29 23.33
CA LEU A 504 11.14 -25.54 22.91
C LEU A 504 10.64 -25.53 21.46
N GLY A 505 11.00 -24.51 20.71
CA GLY A 505 10.62 -24.38 19.31
C GLY A 505 11.58 -25.08 18.34
N TYR A 506 11.20 -25.03 17.08
CA TYR A 506 11.99 -25.51 15.94
C TYR A 506 11.70 -24.67 14.72
N PHE A 507 12.56 -24.69 13.71
CA PHE A 507 12.29 -24.01 12.45
C PHE A 507 11.28 -24.78 11.59
N ASN A 508 10.28 -24.08 11.07
CA ASN A 508 9.35 -24.59 10.07
C ASN A 508 9.43 -23.72 8.79
N PRO A 509 9.74 -24.27 7.59
CA PRO A 509 10.19 -25.65 7.37
C PRO A 509 11.55 -25.94 8.02
N ALA A 510 11.71 -27.17 8.52
CA ALA A 510 13.00 -27.66 8.99
C ALA A 510 13.88 -27.99 7.76
N LEU A 511 15.13 -27.54 7.79
CA LEU A 511 16.15 -27.85 6.78
C LEU A 511 17.32 -28.55 7.51
N PRO A 512 17.17 -29.83 7.89
CA PRO A 512 18.18 -30.54 8.64
C PRO A 512 19.42 -30.79 7.77
N TYR A 513 20.59 -30.67 8.38
CA TYR A 513 21.80 -31.16 7.75
C TYR A 513 21.77 -32.70 7.70
N SER A 514 22.24 -33.26 6.60
CA SER A 514 22.50 -34.71 6.52
C SER A 514 23.68 -35.10 7.41
N ALA A 515 23.75 -36.37 7.78
CA ALA A 515 24.88 -36.88 8.58
C ALA A 515 26.22 -36.68 7.84
N ASP A 516 26.21 -36.68 6.49
CA ASP A 516 27.41 -36.48 5.69
C ASP A 516 27.88 -35.01 5.70
N GLU A 517 26.93 -34.06 5.61
CA GLU A 517 27.24 -32.64 5.75
C GLU A 517 27.80 -32.32 7.12
N LEU A 518 27.19 -32.85 8.18
CA LEU A 518 27.67 -32.66 9.55
C LEU A 518 29.09 -33.25 9.76
N ARG A 519 29.35 -34.44 9.20
CA ARG A 519 30.70 -35.04 9.24
C ARG A 519 31.70 -34.18 8.46
N GLY A 520 31.29 -33.63 7.33
CA GLY A 520 32.11 -32.68 6.54
C GLY A 520 32.44 -31.39 7.31
N MET A 521 31.58 -30.97 8.24
CA MET A 521 31.79 -29.84 9.14
C MET A 521 32.59 -30.21 10.41
N GLY A 522 32.98 -31.49 10.57
CA GLY A 522 33.79 -31.96 11.70
C GLY A 522 32.99 -32.48 12.89
N PHE A 523 31.68 -32.68 12.74
CA PHE A 523 30.84 -33.24 13.81
C PHE A 523 30.89 -34.78 13.80
N ASP A 524 31.02 -35.39 14.98
CA ASP A 524 30.86 -36.83 15.13
C ASP A 524 29.37 -37.19 15.16
N THR A 525 28.90 -37.84 14.10
CA THR A 525 27.51 -38.29 13.97
C THR A 525 27.26 -39.69 14.45
N ALA A 526 28.32 -40.47 14.87
CA ALA A 526 28.19 -41.85 15.26
C ALA A 526 27.67 -42.04 16.70
N GLY A 527 27.90 -41.06 17.58
CA GLY A 527 27.50 -41.08 18.99
C GLY A 527 26.11 -40.53 19.29
N GLY A 528 25.33 -40.12 18.27
CA GLY A 528 24.08 -39.37 18.43
C GLY A 528 24.33 -37.93 18.86
N LEU A 529 23.92 -36.98 18.03
CA LEU A 529 23.98 -35.54 18.36
C LEU A 529 22.95 -35.25 19.46
N SER A 530 23.41 -34.88 20.63
CA SER A 530 22.53 -34.35 21.68
C SER A 530 22.14 -32.92 21.32
N LEU A 531 20.86 -32.56 21.43
CA LEU A 531 20.35 -31.20 21.25
C LEU A 531 21.05 -30.14 22.14
N ILE A 532 21.77 -30.59 23.18
CA ILE A 532 22.57 -29.73 24.06
C ILE A 532 23.86 -29.25 23.38
N HIS A 533 24.27 -29.85 22.26
CA HIS A 533 25.51 -29.56 21.56
C HIS A 533 25.28 -28.87 20.22
N ILE A 534 24.04 -28.59 19.85
CA ILE A 534 23.67 -27.75 18.71
C ILE A 534 23.14 -26.42 19.24
#